data_43ab993a4e2027c767207e9585d185e8
#
_entry.id   43ab993a4e2027c767207e9585d185e8
#
_cell.length_a   1.000
_cell.length_b   1.000
_cell.length_c   1.000
_cell.angle_alpha   90.00
_cell.angle_beta   90.00
_cell.angle_gamma   90.00
#
_symmetry.space_group_name_H-M   'P 1'
#
loop_
_entity.id
_entity.type
_entity.pdbx_description
1 polymer ?
#
loop_
_entity_poly.entity_id
_entity_poly.type
_entity_poly.pdbx_seq_one_letter_code
_entity_poly.pdbx_strand_id
1 'polypeptide(L)'
;MRYFLIGLLALLSLEASSTNSVNPAHIRGVVKDFKGGDVIMMINRKKEVVQVDDNGVFDYTTTLKEPGKAILFFEKYEYILPLYIENGMEASLTFSFVEKKDKSSLLPYDLELEYSGDNGDCTEFMQKYEALSLYNVWPFSRIDTMSFAQYREKFLEDMDRVKSELKEVKSLAFRRMMMAEIDRSIPESLFRFAWSKLKNDADFEQFAESFDRNDPDNLGIAAKYLRHYLRHHPAPERE
;
A
#
# COMPACT_ATOMS: atom_id res chain seq x y z
N MET A 1 -60.19 -27.54 -13.30
CA MET A 1 -59.46 -26.49 -12.55
C MET A 1 -58.49 -27.07 -11.54
N ARG A 2 -57.87 -28.25 -11.77
CA ARG A 2 -56.92 -28.95 -10.84
C ARG A 2 -55.51 -29.14 -11.41
N TYR A 3 -55.29 -28.79 -12.68
CA TYR A 3 -53.96 -28.98 -13.33
C TYR A 3 -53.18 -27.67 -13.54
N PHE A 4 -53.72 -26.54 -13.11
CA PHE A 4 -53.04 -25.23 -13.22
C PHE A 4 -52.15 -24.90 -12.01
N LEU A 5 -52.31 -25.63 -10.89
CA LEU A 5 -51.57 -25.37 -9.67
C LEU A 5 -50.21 -26.14 -9.60
N ILE A 6 -50.04 -27.16 -10.43
CA ILE A 6 -48.81 -28.00 -10.40
C ILE A 6 -47.72 -27.37 -11.29
N GLY A 7 -48.09 -26.57 -12.29
CA GLY A 7 -47.13 -25.88 -13.13
C GLY A 7 -46.43 -24.67 -12.47
N LEU A 8 -47.05 -24.09 -11.44
CA LEU A 8 -46.48 -22.90 -10.76
C LEU A 8 -45.48 -23.25 -9.63
N LEU A 9 -45.55 -24.48 -9.10
CA LEU A 9 -44.62 -24.94 -8.07
C LEU A 9 -43.28 -25.49 -8.64
N ALA A 10 -43.26 -25.81 -9.93
CA ALA A 10 -42.03 -26.25 -10.60
C ALA A 10 -41.14 -25.09 -11.09
N LEU A 11 -41.66 -23.85 -11.16
CA LEU A 11 -40.91 -22.66 -11.56
C LEU A 11 -40.22 -21.95 -10.38
N LEU A 12 -40.56 -22.31 -9.15
CA LEU A 12 -39.99 -21.71 -7.95
C LEU A 12 -38.77 -22.49 -7.36
N SER A 13 -38.38 -23.61 -7.97
CA SER A 13 -37.23 -24.40 -7.51
C SER A 13 -35.99 -24.29 -8.38
N LEU A 14 -35.93 -23.32 -9.29
CA LEU A 14 -34.74 -23.01 -10.10
C LEU A 14 -34.10 -21.67 -9.72
N GLU A 15 -34.24 -21.25 -8.49
CA GLU A 15 -33.17 -20.42 -7.90
C GLU A 15 -32.00 -21.37 -7.61
N ALA A 16 -31.35 -21.76 -8.69
CA ALA A 16 -30.01 -22.32 -8.59
C ALA A 16 -29.20 -21.27 -7.81
N SER A 17 -28.82 -21.63 -6.59
CA SER A 17 -27.77 -20.96 -5.87
C SER A 17 -26.56 -20.96 -6.78
N SER A 18 -26.42 -19.92 -7.61
CA SER A 18 -25.14 -19.58 -8.19
C SER A 18 -24.27 -19.20 -6.98
N THR A 19 -23.71 -20.17 -6.32
CA THR A 19 -22.52 -19.94 -5.54
C THR A 19 -21.55 -19.36 -6.55
N ASN A 20 -21.43 -18.03 -6.59
CA ASN A 20 -20.33 -17.39 -7.26
C ASN A 20 -19.08 -17.96 -6.60
N SER A 21 -18.56 -19.03 -7.15
CA SER A 21 -17.28 -19.57 -6.74
C SER A 21 -16.25 -18.48 -7.08
N VAL A 22 -15.85 -17.77 -6.07
CA VAL A 22 -14.79 -16.78 -6.20
C VAL A 22 -13.53 -17.54 -6.55
N ASN A 23 -13.01 -17.33 -7.76
CA ASN A 23 -11.74 -17.93 -8.15
C ASN A 23 -10.64 -17.40 -7.21
N PRO A 24 -9.86 -18.26 -6.54
CA PRO A 24 -8.78 -17.80 -5.68
C PRO A 24 -7.70 -17.07 -6.49
N ALA A 25 -6.92 -16.24 -5.83
CA ALA A 25 -5.65 -15.74 -6.36
C ALA A 25 -4.60 -16.86 -6.24
N HIS A 26 -3.77 -16.99 -7.26
CA HIS A 26 -2.72 -17.99 -7.32
C HIS A 26 -1.37 -17.31 -7.65
N ILE A 27 -0.38 -17.50 -6.78
CA ILE A 27 0.95 -16.91 -6.88
C ILE A 27 1.98 -18.02 -6.80
N ARG A 28 2.72 -18.21 -7.88
CA ARG A 28 3.85 -19.10 -7.92
C ARG A 28 5.15 -18.30 -7.83
N GLY A 29 6.07 -18.72 -6.98
CA GLY A 29 7.37 -18.08 -6.85
C GLY A 29 8.53 -19.06 -6.96
N VAL A 30 9.66 -18.55 -7.46
CA VAL A 30 10.94 -19.25 -7.48
C VAL A 30 12.01 -18.32 -6.92
N VAL A 31 12.66 -18.73 -5.83
CA VAL A 31 13.82 -18.03 -5.26
C VAL A 31 15.09 -18.71 -5.79
N LYS A 32 15.81 -18.05 -6.68
CA LYS A 32 17.09 -18.57 -7.21
C LYS A 32 18.11 -18.70 -6.07
N ASP A 33 18.85 -19.78 -6.04
CA ASP A 33 19.89 -20.07 -5.03
C ASP A 33 19.34 -19.95 -3.58
N PHE A 34 18.15 -20.51 -3.34
CA PHE A 34 17.47 -20.45 -2.06
C PHE A 34 18.34 -21.02 -0.94
N LYS A 35 18.62 -20.19 0.08
CA LYS A 35 19.48 -20.53 1.21
C LYS A 35 18.70 -20.91 2.48
N GLY A 36 17.42 -21.22 2.35
CA GLY A 36 16.53 -21.48 3.48
C GLY A 36 15.99 -20.20 4.11
N GLY A 37 15.34 -20.34 5.24
CA GLY A 37 14.61 -19.28 5.94
C GLY A 37 13.13 -19.23 5.55
N ASP A 38 12.34 -18.57 6.39
CA ASP A 38 10.90 -18.48 6.16
C ASP A 38 10.59 -17.45 5.06
N VAL A 39 9.64 -17.82 4.21
CA VAL A 39 8.94 -16.90 3.32
C VAL A 39 7.54 -16.68 3.88
N ILE A 40 7.20 -15.46 4.19
CA ILE A 40 5.97 -15.12 4.90
C ILE A 40 5.10 -14.24 4.02
N MET A 41 3.88 -14.69 3.75
CA MET A 41 2.84 -13.88 3.13
C MET A 41 2.04 -13.16 4.21
N MET A 42 1.93 -11.85 4.10
CA MET A 42 1.10 -11.02 4.98
C MET A 42 -0.02 -10.37 4.20
N ILE A 43 -1.26 -10.71 4.53
CA ILE A 43 -2.47 -10.12 3.91
C ILE A 43 -3.39 -9.66 5.03
N ASN A 44 -3.85 -8.42 5.00
CA ASN A 44 -4.78 -7.88 6.01
C ASN A 44 -4.30 -8.13 7.47
N ARG A 45 -3.00 -7.95 7.72
CA ARG A 45 -2.33 -8.19 9.02
C ARG A 45 -2.28 -9.65 9.47
N LYS A 46 -2.76 -10.59 8.66
CA LYS A 46 -2.55 -12.00 8.90
C LYS A 46 -1.23 -12.44 8.28
N LYS A 47 -0.48 -13.26 9.00
CA LYS A 47 0.78 -13.83 8.57
C LYS A 47 0.60 -15.30 8.30
N GLU A 48 1.06 -15.76 7.15
CA GLU A 48 1.07 -17.17 6.76
C GLU A 48 2.48 -17.53 6.27
N VAL A 49 3.05 -18.61 6.81
CA VAL A 49 4.33 -19.11 6.31
C VAL A 49 4.06 -19.86 5.01
N VAL A 50 4.71 -19.42 3.95
CA VAL A 50 4.63 -20.06 2.63
C VAL A 50 5.64 -21.19 2.59
N GLN A 51 5.18 -22.39 2.26
CA GLN A 51 6.06 -23.55 2.14
C GLN A 51 6.91 -23.40 0.86
N VAL A 52 8.21 -23.43 1.04
CA VAL A 52 9.21 -23.34 -0.04
C VAL A 52 9.95 -24.67 -0.10
N ASP A 53 10.07 -25.27 -1.29
CA ASP A 53 10.80 -26.51 -1.46
C ASP A 53 12.32 -26.30 -1.52
N ASP A 54 13.08 -27.40 -1.59
CA ASP A 54 14.55 -27.39 -1.63
C ASP A 54 15.11 -26.69 -2.90
N ASN A 55 14.29 -26.53 -3.93
CA ASN A 55 14.64 -25.82 -5.16
C ASN A 55 14.25 -24.33 -5.09
N GLY A 56 13.73 -23.87 -3.97
CA GLY A 56 13.28 -22.48 -3.81
C GLY A 56 11.91 -22.20 -4.43
N VAL A 57 11.14 -23.23 -4.79
CA VAL A 57 9.81 -23.07 -5.41
C VAL A 57 8.74 -23.02 -4.33
N PHE A 58 7.81 -22.08 -4.47
CA PHE A 58 6.59 -22.03 -3.68
C PHE A 58 5.36 -21.79 -4.56
N ASP A 59 4.24 -22.21 -4.02
CA ASP A 59 2.92 -22.06 -4.60
C ASP A 59 1.96 -21.58 -3.51
N TYR A 60 1.32 -20.43 -3.73
CA TYR A 60 0.45 -19.81 -2.74
C TYR A 60 -0.90 -19.50 -3.35
N THR A 61 -1.95 -20.02 -2.73
CA THR A 61 -3.32 -19.82 -3.17
C THR A 61 -4.14 -19.21 -2.04
N THR A 62 -4.89 -18.16 -2.33
CA THR A 62 -5.72 -17.48 -1.34
C THR A 62 -7.01 -16.93 -1.95
N THR A 63 -8.04 -16.80 -1.10
CA THR A 63 -9.29 -16.13 -1.45
C THR A 63 -9.45 -14.90 -0.58
N LEU A 64 -9.69 -13.76 -1.20
CA LEU A 64 -9.82 -12.46 -0.57
C LEU A 64 -11.28 -12.04 -0.50
N LYS A 65 -11.66 -11.29 0.54
CA LYS A 65 -12.96 -10.61 0.58
C LYS A 65 -13.02 -9.46 -0.41
N GLU A 66 -11.89 -8.75 -0.55
CA GLU A 66 -11.71 -7.62 -1.46
C GLU A 66 -10.25 -7.57 -1.94
N PRO A 67 -9.99 -7.03 -3.12
CA PRO A 67 -8.64 -6.82 -3.61
C PRO A 67 -7.82 -5.95 -2.64
N GLY A 68 -6.53 -6.20 -2.54
CA GLY A 68 -5.73 -5.44 -1.59
C GLY A 68 -4.22 -5.65 -1.71
N LYS A 69 -3.54 -4.99 -0.79
CA LYS A 69 -2.09 -5.12 -0.65
C LYS A 69 -1.74 -6.37 0.15
N ALA A 70 -0.70 -7.03 -0.31
CA ALA A 70 -0.02 -8.09 0.41
C ALA A 70 1.47 -7.76 0.53
N ILE A 71 2.12 -8.39 1.45
CA ILE A 71 3.56 -8.28 1.63
C ILE A 71 4.13 -9.69 1.62
N LEU A 72 5.12 -9.91 0.77
CA LEU A 72 5.94 -11.11 0.79
C LEU A 72 7.26 -10.78 1.48
N PHE A 73 7.50 -11.38 2.64
CA PHE A 73 8.70 -11.18 3.44
C PHE A 73 9.61 -12.39 3.36
N PHE A 74 10.85 -12.16 2.98
CA PHE A 74 11.91 -13.15 2.89
C PHE A 74 12.84 -13.00 4.10
N GLU A 75 12.64 -13.81 5.13
CA GLU A 75 13.34 -13.66 6.41
C GLU A 75 14.87 -13.70 6.24
N LYS A 76 15.38 -14.69 5.52
CA LYS A 76 16.81 -14.87 5.32
C LYS A 76 17.52 -13.69 4.64
N TYR A 77 16.78 -12.98 3.80
CA TYR A 77 17.29 -11.86 3.01
C TYR A 77 16.91 -10.51 3.60
N GLU A 78 16.14 -10.50 4.71
CA GLU A 78 15.58 -9.28 5.33
C GLU A 78 14.85 -8.39 4.32
N TYR A 79 14.19 -9.00 3.32
CA TYR A 79 13.59 -8.31 2.19
C TYR A 79 12.08 -8.36 2.25
N ILE A 80 11.47 -7.19 1.97
CA ILE A 80 10.02 -7.00 1.93
C ILE A 80 9.63 -6.64 0.50
N LEU A 81 8.77 -7.45 -0.11
CA LEU A 81 8.18 -7.18 -1.42
C LEU A 81 6.69 -6.87 -1.26
N PRO A 82 6.24 -5.65 -1.56
CA PRO A 82 4.82 -5.36 -1.67
C PRO A 82 4.24 -5.97 -2.95
N LEU A 83 3.06 -6.55 -2.83
CA LEU A 83 2.29 -7.14 -3.93
C LEU A 83 0.86 -6.61 -3.90
N TYR A 84 0.24 -6.50 -5.06
CA TYR A 84 -1.19 -6.36 -5.18
C TYR A 84 -1.83 -7.70 -5.52
N ILE A 85 -2.86 -8.07 -4.77
CA ILE A 85 -3.56 -9.34 -4.94
C ILE A 85 -5.05 -9.11 -5.11
N GLU A 86 -5.64 -9.76 -6.10
CA GLU A 86 -7.09 -9.84 -6.31
C GLU A 86 -7.50 -11.26 -6.69
N ASN A 87 -8.74 -11.61 -6.40
CA ASN A 87 -9.27 -12.94 -6.71
C ASN A 87 -9.24 -13.21 -8.22
N GLY A 88 -8.89 -14.43 -8.57
CA GLY A 88 -8.78 -14.90 -9.96
C GLY A 88 -7.47 -14.51 -10.66
N MET A 89 -6.55 -13.80 -9.98
CA MET A 89 -5.25 -13.51 -10.57
C MET A 89 -4.34 -14.74 -10.61
N GLU A 90 -3.53 -14.82 -11.65
CA GLU A 90 -2.46 -15.78 -11.82
C GLU A 90 -1.14 -15.03 -11.98
N ALA A 91 -0.19 -15.21 -11.07
CA ALA A 91 1.11 -14.55 -11.13
C ALA A 91 2.25 -15.54 -10.91
N SER A 92 3.34 -15.30 -11.64
CA SER A 92 4.60 -16.02 -11.46
C SER A 92 5.73 -15.04 -11.21
N LEU A 93 6.51 -15.30 -10.18
CA LEU A 93 7.57 -14.43 -9.68
C LEU A 93 8.88 -15.21 -9.62
N THR A 94 9.96 -14.64 -10.14
CA THR A 94 11.31 -15.19 -9.97
C THR A 94 12.17 -14.16 -9.25
N PHE A 95 12.76 -14.59 -8.13
CA PHE A 95 13.56 -13.75 -7.24
C PHE A 95 15.03 -14.14 -7.33
N SER A 96 15.90 -13.15 -7.49
CA SER A 96 17.34 -13.31 -7.40
C SER A 96 17.87 -12.29 -6.39
N PHE A 97 18.42 -12.76 -5.28
CA PHE A 97 19.00 -11.91 -4.24
C PHE A 97 20.50 -11.80 -4.42
N VAL A 98 20.97 -10.60 -4.78
CA VAL A 98 22.38 -10.31 -5.01
C VAL A 98 22.95 -9.59 -3.79
N GLU A 99 23.94 -10.19 -3.14
CA GLU A 99 24.59 -9.60 -1.97
C GLU A 99 25.32 -8.30 -2.35
N LYS A 100 25.05 -7.23 -1.62
CA LYS A 100 25.68 -5.93 -1.84
C LYS A 100 27.14 -5.95 -1.41
N LYS A 101 27.98 -5.35 -2.23
CA LYS A 101 29.40 -5.12 -1.88
C LYS A 101 29.58 -4.06 -0.82
N ASP A 102 28.67 -3.09 -0.76
CA ASP A 102 28.66 -2.02 0.22
C ASP A 102 27.95 -2.49 1.51
N LYS A 103 28.74 -2.79 2.52
CA LYS A 103 28.26 -3.22 3.85
C LYS A 103 27.64 -2.09 4.69
N SER A 104 27.72 -0.83 4.24
CA SER A 104 27.06 0.30 4.90
C SER A 104 25.55 0.40 4.56
N SER A 105 25.09 -0.36 3.57
CA SER A 105 23.67 -0.42 3.20
C SER A 105 22.84 -1.08 4.29
N LEU A 106 21.69 -0.47 4.64
CA LEU A 106 20.73 -1.05 5.57
C LEU A 106 20.10 -2.35 5.06
N LEU A 107 20.06 -2.53 3.73
CA LEU A 107 19.59 -3.76 3.10
C LEU A 107 20.80 -4.50 2.53
N PRO A 108 21.07 -5.72 3.01
CA PRO A 108 22.26 -6.49 2.62
C PRO A 108 22.19 -7.04 1.19
N TYR A 109 21.01 -7.09 0.61
CA TYR A 109 20.78 -7.65 -0.72
C TYR A 109 20.07 -6.64 -1.64
N ASP A 110 20.37 -6.72 -2.94
CA ASP A 110 19.53 -6.18 -4.02
C ASP A 110 18.62 -7.29 -4.52
N LEU A 111 17.40 -6.93 -4.91
CA LEU A 111 16.45 -7.86 -5.52
C LEU A 111 16.37 -7.61 -7.02
N GLU A 112 16.64 -8.65 -7.80
CA GLU A 112 16.21 -8.74 -9.18
C GLU A 112 14.92 -9.55 -9.21
N LEU A 113 13.84 -8.94 -9.71
CA LEU A 113 12.53 -9.55 -9.80
C LEU A 113 12.08 -9.67 -11.24
N GLU A 114 11.82 -10.90 -11.68
CA GLU A 114 11.09 -11.16 -12.91
C GLU A 114 9.63 -11.46 -12.56
N TYR A 115 8.72 -10.73 -13.16
CA TYR A 115 7.29 -10.87 -12.95
C TYR A 115 6.61 -11.26 -14.26
N SER A 116 5.70 -12.23 -14.21
CA SER A 116 4.80 -12.58 -15.31
C SER A 116 3.40 -12.90 -14.80
N GLY A 117 2.40 -12.70 -15.65
CA GLY A 117 0.99 -12.89 -15.32
C GLY A 117 0.25 -11.60 -15.02
N ASP A 118 -0.81 -11.71 -14.23
CA ASP A 118 -1.72 -10.61 -13.95
C ASP A 118 -1.15 -9.59 -12.95
N ASN A 119 -1.52 -8.32 -13.12
CA ASN A 119 -1.19 -7.24 -12.16
C ASN A 119 0.33 -6.94 -11.98
N GLY A 120 1.16 -7.24 -12.99
CA GLY A 120 2.59 -6.91 -12.97
C GLY A 120 2.84 -5.41 -12.86
N ASP A 121 2.06 -4.61 -13.58
CA ASP A 121 2.10 -3.15 -13.54
C ASP A 121 1.68 -2.58 -12.17
N CYS A 122 0.78 -3.24 -11.44
CA CYS A 122 0.44 -2.89 -10.07
C CYS A 122 1.63 -3.09 -9.12
N THR A 123 2.30 -4.25 -9.26
CA THR A 123 3.47 -4.58 -8.43
C THR A 123 4.64 -3.64 -8.73
N GLU A 124 4.90 -3.35 -10.00
CA GLU A 124 5.92 -2.38 -10.42
C GLU A 124 5.63 -0.98 -9.86
N PHE A 125 4.39 -0.52 -9.95
CA PHE A 125 3.97 0.74 -9.36
C PHE A 125 4.21 0.76 -7.84
N MET A 126 3.83 -0.30 -7.12
CA MET A 126 4.05 -0.40 -5.68
C MET A 126 5.54 -0.40 -5.33
N GLN A 127 6.37 -1.16 -6.05
CA GLN A 127 7.81 -1.14 -5.84
C GLN A 127 8.41 0.24 -6.03
N LYS A 128 7.97 0.96 -7.06
CA LYS A 128 8.43 2.31 -7.35
C LYS A 128 8.02 3.31 -6.26
N TYR A 129 6.80 3.21 -5.74
CA TYR A 129 6.19 4.23 -4.88
C TYR A 129 6.00 3.82 -3.42
N GLU A 130 6.03 2.54 -3.04
CA GLU A 130 6.12 2.14 -1.63
C GLU A 130 7.54 2.21 -1.08
N ALA A 131 8.55 1.97 -1.90
CA ALA A 131 9.93 2.33 -1.55
C ALA A 131 10.08 3.86 -1.37
N LEU A 132 9.26 4.61 -2.07
CA LEU A 132 8.99 6.02 -1.86
C LEU A 132 7.93 6.24 -0.77
N SER A 133 7.75 5.28 0.21
CA SER A 133 6.79 5.56 1.27
C SER A 133 6.87 7.05 1.52
N LEU A 134 5.76 7.74 1.49
CA LEU A 134 5.68 9.21 1.54
C LEU A 134 6.58 9.83 2.62
N TYR A 135 7.06 9.00 3.55
CA TYR A 135 8.07 9.30 4.57
C TYR A 135 9.50 9.47 4.03
N ASN A 136 9.88 8.87 2.90
CA ASN A 136 11.25 8.91 2.38
C ASN A 136 11.45 9.85 1.20
N VAL A 137 10.38 10.24 0.50
CA VAL A 137 10.47 11.14 -0.65
C VAL A 137 11.04 12.50 -0.27
N TRP A 138 10.74 12.95 0.96
CA TRP A 138 11.16 14.24 1.47
C TRP A 138 11.83 14.09 2.85
N PRO A 139 13.14 13.84 2.92
CA PRO A 139 13.85 13.81 4.18
C PRO A 139 13.78 15.18 4.88
N PHE A 140 13.77 15.20 6.21
CA PHE A 140 13.71 16.44 6.98
C PHE A 140 14.81 17.43 6.60
N SER A 141 16.02 16.95 6.25
CA SER A 141 17.10 17.80 5.78
C SER A 141 16.72 18.65 4.56
N ARG A 142 15.84 18.15 3.68
CA ARG A 142 15.33 18.89 2.53
C ARG A 142 14.18 19.81 2.92
N ILE A 143 13.27 19.35 3.79
CA ILE A 143 12.16 20.15 4.30
C ILE A 143 12.69 21.37 5.08
N ASP A 144 13.73 21.19 5.87
CA ASP A 144 14.35 22.24 6.68
C ASP A 144 14.97 23.41 5.86
N THR A 145 15.06 23.27 4.55
CA THR A 145 15.61 24.30 3.65
C THR A 145 14.57 25.10 2.86
N MET A 146 13.27 24.85 3.13
CA MET A 146 12.16 25.44 2.36
C MET A 146 11.13 26.07 3.28
N SER A 147 10.46 27.15 2.82
CA SER A 147 9.21 27.60 3.43
C SER A 147 8.12 26.53 3.25
N PHE A 148 7.06 26.60 4.06
CA PHE A 148 5.94 25.67 3.91
C PHE A 148 5.27 25.79 2.53
N ALA A 149 5.12 27.00 2.01
CA ALA A 149 4.56 27.21 0.67
C ALA A 149 5.38 26.48 -0.41
N GLN A 150 6.72 26.62 -0.38
CA GLN A 150 7.61 25.92 -1.31
C GLN A 150 7.57 24.39 -1.16
N TYR A 151 7.54 23.92 0.09
CA TYR A 151 7.41 22.49 0.37
C TYR A 151 6.09 21.93 -0.17
N ARG A 152 4.97 22.62 0.14
CA ARG A 152 3.63 22.22 -0.30
C ARG A 152 3.52 22.16 -1.82
N GLU A 153 3.97 23.19 -2.53
CA GLU A 153 3.95 23.26 -3.98
C GLU A 153 4.67 22.07 -4.60
N LYS A 154 5.95 21.87 -4.25
CA LYS A 154 6.77 20.79 -4.79
C LYS A 154 6.26 19.39 -4.42
N PHE A 155 5.74 19.25 -3.20
CA PHE A 155 5.17 17.98 -2.75
C PHE A 155 3.91 17.63 -3.55
N LEU A 156 3.03 18.62 -3.80
CA LEU A 156 1.82 18.41 -4.60
C LEU A 156 2.15 18.11 -6.07
N GLU A 157 3.13 18.77 -6.66
CA GLU A 157 3.64 18.44 -8.00
C GLU A 157 4.13 16.98 -8.09
N ASP A 158 4.87 16.51 -7.08
CA ASP A 158 5.30 15.11 -7.02
C ASP A 158 4.11 14.17 -6.90
N MET A 159 3.09 14.51 -6.10
CA MET A 159 1.87 13.69 -5.98
C MET A 159 1.05 13.67 -7.26
N ASP A 160 0.96 14.77 -7.98
CA ASP A 160 0.27 14.83 -9.28
C ASP A 160 0.96 13.96 -10.33
N ARG A 161 2.29 13.91 -10.31
CA ARG A 161 3.07 12.99 -11.15
C ARG A 161 2.76 11.53 -10.79
N VAL A 162 2.77 11.17 -9.50
CA VAL A 162 2.42 9.82 -9.04
C VAL A 162 1.01 9.44 -9.47
N LYS A 163 0.03 10.34 -9.28
CA LYS A 163 -1.36 10.13 -9.72
C LYS A 163 -1.49 9.98 -11.23
N SER A 164 -0.67 10.70 -12.00
CA SER A 164 -0.63 10.57 -13.46
C SER A 164 -0.12 9.20 -13.89
N GLU A 165 0.96 8.73 -13.31
CA GLU A 165 1.48 7.38 -13.59
C GLU A 165 0.52 6.27 -13.14
N LEU A 166 -0.19 6.48 -12.01
CA LEU A 166 -1.21 5.54 -11.55
C LEU A 166 -2.34 5.33 -12.57
N LYS A 167 -2.66 6.32 -13.40
CA LYS A 167 -3.70 6.20 -14.44
C LYS A 167 -3.34 5.19 -15.52
N GLU A 168 -2.05 4.95 -15.75
CA GLU A 168 -1.55 4.00 -16.75
C GLU A 168 -1.65 2.55 -16.28
N VAL A 169 -1.80 2.31 -14.97
CA VAL A 169 -1.98 0.95 -14.42
C VAL A 169 -3.33 0.39 -14.85
N LYS A 170 -3.37 -0.86 -15.32
CA LYS A 170 -4.56 -1.47 -15.93
C LYS A 170 -5.68 -1.75 -14.93
N SER A 171 -5.34 -2.30 -13.75
CA SER A 171 -6.35 -2.66 -12.73
C SER A 171 -7.08 -1.43 -12.20
N LEU A 172 -8.41 -1.36 -12.47
CA LEU A 172 -9.26 -0.28 -11.95
C LEU A 172 -9.39 -0.34 -10.43
N ALA A 173 -9.45 -1.54 -9.86
CA ALA A 173 -9.54 -1.74 -8.41
C ALA A 173 -8.28 -1.22 -7.71
N PHE A 174 -7.11 -1.55 -8.25
CA PHE A 174 -5.83 -1.02 -7.78
C PHE A 174 -5.76 0.50 -7.85
N ARG A 175 -6.12 1.07 -9.02
CA ARG A 175 -6.12 2.53 -9.20
C ARG A 175 -6.99 3.25 -8.16
N ARG A 176 -8.19 2.73 -7.90
CA ARG A 176 -9.10 3.31 -6.89
C ARG A 176 -8.53 3.22 -5.49
N MET A 177 -7.98 2.07 -5.12
CA MET A 177 -7.34 1.84 -3.82
C MET A 177 -6.16 2.78 -3.61
N MET A 178 -5.23 2.84 -4.57
CA MET A 178 -4.05 3.68 -4.47
C MET A 178 -4.36 5.17 -4.52
N MET A 179 -5.34 5.59 -5.32
CA MET A 179 -5.77 6.99 -5.36
C MET A 179 -6.28 7.44 -3.99
N ALA A 180 -7.16 6.65 -3.36
CA ALA A 180 -7.67 6.95 -2.02
C ALA A 180 -6.56 6.98 -0.96
N GLU A 181 -5.55 6.10 -1.08
CA GLU A 181 -4.41 6.09 -0.18
C GLU A 181 -3.52 7.33 -0.36
N ILE A 182 -3.22 7.70 -1.61
CA ILE A 182 -2.46 8.91 -1.92
C ILE A 182 -3.18 10.15 -1.36
N ASP A 183 -4.48 10.30 -1.65
CA ASP A 183 -5.27 11.45 -1.20
C ASP A 183 -5.29 11.56 0.33
N ARG A 184 -5.45 10.44 1.03
CA ARG A 184 -5.42 10.40 2.50
C ARG A 184 -4.05 10.73 3.06
N SER A 185 -2.97 10.38 2.37
CA SER A 185 -1.59 10.57 2.85
C SER A 185 -1.06 11.99 2.63
N ILE A 186 -1.66 12.78 1.73
CA ILE A 186 -1.23 14.15 1.44
C ILE A 186 -1.28 15.04 2.69
N PRO A 187 -2.38 15.16 3.42
CA PRO A 187 -2.43 15.98 4.63
C PRO A 187 -1.39 15.53 5.68
N GLU A 188 -1.26 14.22 5.88
CA GLU A 188 -0.28 13.66 6.81
C GLU A 188 1.15 14.09 6.46
N SER A 189 1.50 14.03 5.18
CA SER A 189 2.81 14.42 4.69
C SER A 189 3.06 15.92 4.86
N LEU A 190 2.06 16.76 4.61
CA LEU A 190 2.18 18.20 4.81
C LEU A 190 2.36 18.54 6.29
N PHE A 191 1.68 17.86 7.21
CA PHE A 191 1.88 18.04 8.64
C PHE A 191 3.26 17.66 9.16
N ARG A 192 4.06 16.92 8.39
CA ARG A 192 5.48 16.66 8.75
C ARG A 192 6.29 17.95 8.88
N PHE A 193 5.86 19.02 8.24
CA PHE A 193 6.50 20.33 8.38
C PHE A 193 6.52 20.81 9.84
N ALA A 194 5.57 20.40 10.68
CA ALA A 194 5.57 20.70 12.12
C ALA A 194 6.85 20.30 12.85
N TRP A 195 7.62 19.37 12.29
CA TRP A 195 8.88 18.90 12.86
C TRP A 195 10.11 19.49 12.16
N SER A 196 9.91 20.35 11.17
CA SER A 196 11.00 21.07 10.52
C SER A 196 11.58 22.16 11.45
N LYS A 197 12.74 22.66 11.10
CA LYS A 197 13.35 23.81 11.79
C LYS A 197 12.55 25.10 11.58
N LEU A 198 11.77 25.15 10.51
CA LEU A 198 10.94 26.31 10.11
C LEU A 198 9.48 26.16 10.56
N LYS A 199 9.22 25.44 11.62
CA LYS A 199 7.87 25.14 12.15
C LYS A 199 7.01 26.35 12.48
N ASN A 200 7.59 27.55 12.64
CA ASN A 200 6.89 28.81 12.91
C ASN A 200 6.60 29.58 11.59
N ASP A 201 6.47 28.88 10.48
CA ASP A 201 6.10 29.45 9.18
C ASP A 201 4.60 29.80 9.18
N ALA A 202 4.26 31.06 8.83
CA ALA A 202 2.89 31.56 8.88
C ALA A 202 1.93 30.82 7.95
N ASP A 203 2.40 30.37 6.79
CA ASP A 203 1.58 29.60 5.84
C ASP A 203 1.28 28.22 6.40
N PHE A 204 2.23 27.63 7.16
CA PHE A 204 1.99 26.37 7.86
C PHE A 204 1.00 26.53 9.00
N GLU A 205 1.08 27.61 9.76
CA GLU A 205 0.12 27.91 10.84
C GLU A 205 -1.31 28.04 10.29
N GLN A 206 -1.47 28.80 9.20
CA GLN A 206 -2.76 28.93 8.53
C GLN A 206 -3.29 27.59 8.00
N PHE A 207 -2.44 26.74 7.44
CA PHE A 207 -2.80 25.38 7.01
C PHE A 207 -3.26 24.54 8.19
N ALA A 208 -2.51 24.55 9.29
CA ALA A 208 -2.83 23.75 10.48
C ALA A 208 -4.13 24.21 11.15
N GLU A 209 -4.44 25.51 11.15
CA GLU A 209 -5.69 26.09 11.67
C GLU A 209 -6.90 25.74 10.79
N SER A 210 -6.71 25.68 9.47
CA SER A 210 -7.77 25.34 8.51
C SER A 210 -8.18 23.85 8.55
N PHE A 211 -7.41 23.01 9.23
CA PHE A 211 -7.61 21.57 9.25
C PHE A 211 -8.77 21.18 10.19
N ASP A 212 -9.83 20.57 9.63
CA ASP A 212 -10.96 20.14 10.42
C ASP A 212 -10.60 18.95 11.33
N ARG A 213 -10.55 19.19 12.62
CA ARG A 213 -10.22 18.23 13.66
C ARG A 213 -11.36 17.28 14.00
N ASN A 214 -12.58 17.62 13.59
CA ASN A 214 -13.78 16.84 13.88
C ASN A 214 -14.08 15.85 12.74
N ASP A 215 -13.41 15.98 11.60
CA ASP A 215 -13.52 15.02 10.52
C ASP A 215 -12.89 13.68 10.95
N PRO A 216 -13.65 12.56 10.94
CA PRO A 216 -13.13 11.24 11.30
C PRO A 216 -11.89 10.83 10.53
N ASP A 217 -11.78 11.20 9.25
CA ASP A 217 -10.63 10.87 8.41
C ASP A 217 -9.37 11.62 8.85
N ASN A 218 -9.53 12.78 9.49
CA ASN A 218 -8.46 13.62 9.99
C ASN A 218 -8.02 13.27 11.42
N LEU A 219 -8.80 12.48 12.16
CA LEU A 219 -8.50 12.18 13.58
C LEU A 219 -7.14 11.54 13.80
N GLY A 220 -6.72 10.64 12.90
CA GLY A 220 -5.40 9.98 12.96
C GLY A 220 -4.27 10.99 12.80
N ILE A 221 -4.41 11.91 11.86
CA ILE A 221 -3.47 12.98 11.58
C ILE A 221 -3.42 13.95 12.76
N ALA A 222 -4.59 14.38 13.25
CA ALA A 222 -4.73 15.25 14.40
C ALA A 222 -4.08 14.63 15.65
N ALA A 223 -4.26 13.36 15.90
CA ALA A 223 -3.66 12.67 17.05
C ALA A 223 -2.13 12.64 16.97
N LYS A 224 -1.55 12.46 15.79
CA LYS A 224 -0.12 12.29 15.60
C LYS A 224 0.64 13.60 15.47
N TYR A 225 0.17 14.50 14.60
CA TYR A 225 0.89 15.71 14.22
C TYR A 225 0.36 16.98 14.89
N LEU A 226 -0.95 17.12 14.99
CA LEU A 226 -1.55 18.29 15.58
C LEU A 226 -1.29 18.40 17.09
N ARG A 227 -1.20 17.27 17.79
CA ARG A 227 -0.81 17.25 19.22
C ARG A 227 0.62 17.78 19.41
N HIS A 228 1.53 17.49 18.48
CA HIS A 228 2.88 18.04 18.50
C HIS A 228 2.85 19.56 18.26
N TYR A 229 2.14 19.99 17.22
CA TYR A 229 1.96 21.41 16.90
C TYR A 229 1.37 22.18 18.08
N LEU A 230 0.27 21.72 18.67
CA LEU A 230 -0.41 22.39 19.79
C LEU A 230 0.42 22.46 21.08
N ARG A 231 1.39 21.57 21.29
CA ARG A 231 2.32 21.68 22.43
C ARG A 231 3.25 22.87 22.30
N HIS A 232 3.59 23.26 21.09
CA HIS A 232 4.48 24.38 20.79
C HIS A 232 3.73 25.69 20.50
N HIS A 233 2.43 25.58 20.26
CA HIS A 233 1.52 26.69 20.01
C HIS A 233 0.25 26.50 20.89
N PRO A 234 0.36 26.69 22.23
CA PRO A 234 -0.80 26.59 23.09
C PRO A 234 -1.83 27.64 22.68
N ALA A 235 -3.11 27.24 22.68
CA ALA A 235 -4.19 28.18 22.41
C ALA A 235 -4.09 29.34 23.41
N PRO A 236 -4.35 30.59 22.98
CA PRO A 236 -4.38 31.72 23.90
C PRO A 236 -5.37 31.41 25.03
N GLU A 237 -4.94 31.65 26.26
CA GLU A 237 -5.81 31.50 27.42
C GLU A 237 -7.06 32.32 27.16
N ARG A 238 -8.23 31.66 27.21
CA ARG A 238 -9.51 32.37 27.12
C ARG A 238 -9.66 33.15 28.39
N GLU A 239 -9.58 34.51 28.32
CA GLU A 239 -10.00 35.40 29.37
C GLU A 239 -11.48 35.23 29.69
#